data_f5ec393b2bca4feaeef2e8a859a87885
#
_entry.id   f5ec393b2bca4feaeef2e8a859a87885
#
_cell.length_a   1.000
_cell.length_b   1.000
_cell.length_c   1.000
_cell.angle_alpha   90.00
_cell.angle_beta   90.00
_cell.angle_gamma   90.00
#
_symmetry.space_group_name_H-M   'P 1'
#
loop_
_entity.id
_entity.type
_entity.pdbx_description
1 polymer ?
#
loop_
_entity_poly.entity_id
_entity_poly.type
_entity_poly.pdbx_seq_one_letter_code
_entity_poly.pdbx_strand_id
1 'polypeptide(L)' 'MKQLNRIKIVLVEKNKTAKWLSEQVGRNVTSVSRWCTNASQPDLETLFRIAELLDVDVRELLHVEKAKSK' A
#
# COMPACT_ATOMS: atom_id res chain seq x y z
N MET A 1 -12.62 7.95 7.54
CA MET A 1 -11.97 7.64 6.27
C MET A 1 -11.89 6.15 6.08
N LYS A 2 -12.23 5.67 4.90
CA LYS A 2 -12.26 4.25 4.69
C LYS A 2 -10.88 3.71 4.42
N GLN A 3 -10.54 2.63 5.06
CA GLN A 3 -9.24 2.01 4.87
C GLN A 3 -9.35 0.96 3.79
N LEU A 4 -8.68 1.20 2.68
CA LEU A 4 -8.74 0.31 1.54
C LEU A 4 -7.45 -0.47 1.34
N ASN A 5 -6.34 0.04 1.85
CA ASN A 5 -5.08 -0.66 1.66
C ASN A 5 -4.37 -0.85 2.99
N ARG A 6 -3.43 -1.80 2.98
CA ARG A 6 -2.61 -2.11 4.14
C ARG A 6 -1.14 -1.83 3.84
N ILE A 7 -0.87 -0.85 2.99
CA ILE A 7 0.51 -0.59 2.55
C ILE A 7 1.41 -0.29 3.74
N LYS A 8 0.94 0.54 4.66
CA LYS A 8 1.77 0.89 5.80
C LYS A 8 2.10 -0.32 6.66
N ILE A 9 1.12 -1.17 6.88
CA ILE A 9 1.32 -2.37 7.69
C ILE A 9 2.38 -3.26 7.07
N VAL A 10 2.30 -3.46 5.76
CA VAL A 10 3.25 -4.32 5.08
C VAL A 10 4.63 -3.68 5.05
N LEU A 11 4.70 -2.37 4.87
CA LEU A 11 6.00 -1.69 4.94
C LEU A 11 6.67 -1.94 6.29
N VAL A 12 5.90 -1.80 7.36
CA VAL A 12 6.45 -2.02 8.70
C VAL A 12 6.90 -3.47 8.85
N GLU A 13 6.10 -4.40 8.38
CA GLU A 13 6.45 -5.81 8.47
C GLU A 13 7.73 -6.13 7.72
N LYS A 14 7.97 -5.41 6.63
CA LYS A 14 9.17 -5.63 5.82
C LYS A 14 10.32 -4.70 6.20
N ASN A 15 10.15 -3.92 7.24
CA ASN A 15 11.17 -2.97 7.70
C ASN A 15 11.53 -1.95 6.63
N LYS A 16 10.51 -1.47 5.92
CA LYS A 16 10.70 -0.46 4.88
C LYS A 16 9.94 0.79 5.24
N THR A 17 10.34 1.91 4.67
CA THR A 17 9.73 3.20 4.95
C THR A 17 8.98 3.71 3.73
N ALA A 18 8.11 4.69 3.96
CA ALA A 18 7.43 5.35 2.86
C ALA A 18 8.43 6.05 1.94
N LYS A 19 9.50 6.59 2.51
CA LYS A 19 10.51 7.23 1.70
C LYS A 19 11.19 6.23 0.78
N TRP A 20 11.54 5.06 1.31
CA TRP A 20 12.12 4.02 0.50
C TRP A 20 11.18 3.66 -0.64
N LEU A 21 9.90 3.49 -0.33
CA LEU A 21 8.94 3.12 -1.35
C LEU A 21 8.80 4.19 -2.42
N SER A 22 8.80 5.46 -2.00
CA SER A 22 8.68 6.55 -2.96
C SER A 22 9.83 6.52 -3.96
N GLU A 23 11.02 6.21 -3.49
CA GLU A 23 12.19 6.12 -4.36
C GLU A 23 12.08 4.96 -5.33
N GLN A 24 11.52 3.85 -4.87
CA GLN A 24 11.40 2.67 -5.71
C GLN A 24 10.36 2.83 -6.80
N VAL A 25 9.25 3.48 -6.50
CA VAL A 25 8.18 3.62 -7.48
C VAL A 25 8.26 4.92 -8.28
N GLY A 26 9.20 5.80 -7.93
CA GLY A 26 9.36 7.04 -8.66
C GLY A 26 8.26 8.05 -8.42
N ARG A 27 7.64 8.02 -7.25
CA ARG A 27 6.64 9.00 -6.85
C ARG A 27 7.17 9.78 -5.67
N ASN A 28 6.62 10.96 -5.46
CA ASN A 28 7.14 11.71 -4.33
C ASN A 28 6.60 11.14 -3.03
N VAL A 29 7.31 11.44 -1.94
CA VAL A 29 7.00 10.81 -0.65
C VAL A 29 5.65 11.28 -0.13
N THR A 30 5.20 12.46 -0.52
CA THR A 30 3.89 12.93 -0.09
C THR A 30 2.79 12.04 -0.64
N SER A 31 2.89 11.65 -1.91
CA SER A 31 1.92 10.73 -2.50
C SER A 31 1.91 9.40 -1.77
N VAL A 32 3.09 8.87 -1.51
CA VAL A 32 3.18 7.57 -0.84
C VAL A 32 2.63 7.65 0.59
N SER A 33 2.92 8.74 1.29
CA SER A 33 2.37 8.95 2.61
C SER A 33 0.85 8.95 2.59
N ARG A 34 0.27 9.57 1.57
CA ARG A 34 -1.19 9.60 1.48
C ARG A 34 -1.75 8.21 1.24
N TRP A 35 -1.02 7.36 0.50
CA TRP A 35 -1.44 5.97 0.34
C TRP A 35 -1.38 5.24 1.69
N CYS A 36 -0.34 5.50 2.45
CA CYS A 36 -0.16 4.83 3.74
C CYS A 36 -1.26 5.18 4.72
N THR A 37 -1.77 6.40 4.65
CA THR A 37 -2.83 6.84 5.55
C THR A 37 -4.21 6.61 4.96
N ASN A 38 -4.28 6.08 3.75
CA ASN A 38 -5.53 5.88 3.03
C ASN A 38 -6.24 7.18 2.68
N ALA A 39 -5.49 8.29 2.67
CA ALA A 39 -6.03 9.55 2.19
C ALA A 39 -6.24 9.51 0.67
N SER A 40 -5.42 8.74 -0.02
CA SER A 40 -5.62 8.47 -1.43
C SER A 40 -5.09 7.07 -1.70
N GLN A 41 -5.34 6.56 -2.89
CA GLN A 41 -4.94 5.20 -3.24
C GLN A 41 -4.04 5.24 -4.46
N PRO A 42 -3.08 4.32 -4.55
CA PRO A 42 -2.30 4.22 -5.77
C PRO A 42 -3.18 3.62 -6.87
N ASP A 43 -2.81 3.90 -8.13
CA ASP A 43 -3.50 3.24 -9.21
C ASP A 43 -3.14 1.75 -9.21
N LEU A 44 -3.89 0.99 -9.96
CA LEU A 44 -3.77 -0.45 -9.92
C LEU A 44 -2.38 -0.92 -10.33
N GLU A 45 -1.84 -0.33 -11.38
CA GLU A 45 -0.51 -0.71 -11.86
C GLU A 45 0.54 -0.46 -10.79
N THR A 46 0.46 0.68 -10.13
CA THR A 46 1.38 1.01 -9.06
C THR A 46 1.22 0.05 -7.89
N LEU A 47 -0.01 -0.33 -7.59
CA LEU A 47 -0.25 -1.25 -6.50
C LEU A 47 0.42 -2.60 -6.75
N PHE A 48 0.32 -3.12 -7.98
CA PHE A 48 1.00 -4.36 -8.31
C PHE A 48 2.51 -4.22 -8.21
N ARG A 49 3.02 -3.06 -8.61
CA ARG A 49 4.46 -2.84 -8.49
C ARG A 49 4.90 -2.80 -7.04
N ILE A 50 4.11 -2.19 -6.18
CA ILE A 50 4.43 -2.17 -4.76
C ILE A 50 4.49 -3.59 -4.22
N ALA A 51 3.55 -4.43 -4.62
CA ALA A 51 3.55 -5.81 -4.18
C ALA A 51 4.82 -6.53 -4.60
N GLU A 52 5.26 -6.30 -5.83
CA GLU A 52 6.51 -6.90 -6.31
C GLU A 52 7.70 -6.43 -5.48
N LEU A 53 7.75 -5.12 -5.22
CA LEU A 53 8.87 -4.56 -4.48
C LEU A 53 8.93 -5.08 -3.07
N LEU A 54 7.79 -5.34 -2.47
CA LEU A 54 7.72 -5.84 -1.10
C LEU A 54 7.70 -7.36 -1.04
N ASP A 55 7.69 -8.01 -2.20
CA ASP A 55 7.71 -9.46 -2.29
C ASP A 55 6.52 -10.07 -1.58
N VAL A 56 5.35 -9.55 -1.86
CA VAL A 56 4.10 -10.05 -1.29
C VAL A 56 3.07 -10.17 -2.40
N ASP A 57 2.05 -10.95 -2.15
CA ASP A 57 0.92 -11.02 -3.03
C ASP A 57 0.16 -9.71 -2.95
N VAL A 58 -0.33 -9.22 -4.09
CA VAL A 58 -1.03 -7.93 -4.11
C VAL A 58 -2.23 -7.95 -3.15
N ARG A 59 -2.81 -9.10 -2.92
CA ARG A 59 -3.94 -9.21 -1.99
C ARG A 59 -3.55 -8.82 -0.57
N GLU A 60 -2.28 -8.96 -0.22
CA GLU A 60 -1.83 -8.59 1.11
C GLU A 60 -1.78 -7.08 1.30
N LEU A 61 -1.84 -6.33 0.20
CA LEU A 61 -1.87 -4.88 0.27
C LEU A 61 -3.28 -4.34 0.36
N LEU A 62 -4.27 -5.19 0.27
CA LEU A 62 -5.66 -4.75 0.28
C LEU A 62 -6.27 -5.00 1.64
N HIS A 63 -7.06 -4.03 2.08
CA HIS A 63 -7.80 -4.20 3.30
C HIS A 63 -9.12 -4.84 2.96
N VAL A 64 -9.28 -6.08 3.35
CA VAL A 64 -10.48 -6.82 3.02
C VAL A 64 -11.30 -6.95 4.28
N GLU A 65 -12.45 -6.30 4.30
CA GLU A 65 -13.39 -6.50 5.38
C GLU A 65 -14.18 -7.73 5.06
N LYS A 66 -14.28 -8.58 6.04
CA LYS A 66 -15.07 -9.76 5.84
C LYS A 66 -16.49 -9.33 5.57
N ALA A 67 -17.03 -9.78 4.46
CA ALA A 67 -18.38 -9.40 4.12
C ALA A 67 -19.33 -9.98 5.14
N LYS A 68 -20.27 -9.18 5.54
CA LYS A 68 -21.30 -9.69 6.39
C LYS A 68 -22.11 -10.64 5.60
N SER A 69 -22.24 -11.79 6.15
CA SER A 69 -23.03 -12.71 5.41
C SER A 69 -24.41 -12.24 5.36
N LYS A 70 -25.00 -12.43 4.34
CA LYS A 70 -26.33 -12.02 4.22
C LYS A 70 -27.18 -13.12 4.20
#